data_8c96a0fdbd86eca904fdba979a8d3447
#
_entry.id   8c96a0fdbd86eca904fdba979a8d3447
#
_cell.length_a   1.000
_cell.length_b   1.000
_cell.length_c   1.000
_cell.angle_alpha   90.00
_cell.angle_beta   90.00
_cell.angle_gamma   90.00
#
_symmetry.space_group_name_H-M   'P 1'
#
loop_
_entity.id
_entity.type
_entity.pdbx_description
1 polymer ?
#
loop_
_entity_poly.entity_id
_entity_poly.type
_entity_poly.pdbx_seq_one_letter_code
_entity_poly.pdbx_strand_id
1 'polypeptide(L)'
;LLSASDRFPRGLANSRDMVGRHLMDHPSTSLTFDADEPLWLGRGPQSPSSINTMRDGDFRRAHAPYRLDFTNISRVDGTSAALIKEGIYGPEFARRLRHSAAHELNVKSVLEVLPHPDHRITLSDQKDALGLPRPMAHYSIDDYTRAGHQRARQDFQRIADLMGGSRLRFTGDDDFANNQHICGTLSMGTDPATSVCDGHARAHDHENLFFAGTGVLPTAGTCNWTENGVAVALRTAAHTLAQQAGQPMPAPPGAGPQAPQKGGQS
;
A
#
# COMPACT_ATOMS: atom_id res chain seq x y z
N LEU A 1 19.53 0.00 -8.81
CA LEU A 1 20.01 1.32 -9.21
C LEU A 1 21.42 1.58 -8.67
N LEU A 2 21.68 1.41 -7.37
CA LEU A 2 23.00 1.61 -6.76
C LEU A 2 24.09 0.63 -7.25
N SER A 3 23.73 -0.47 -7.91
CA SER A 3 24.66 -1.43 -8.52
C SER A 3 25.17 -1.00 -9.89
N ALA A 4 24.93 0.24 -10.33
CA ALA A 4 25.42 0.75 -11.60
C ALA A 4 26.95 0.70 -11.64
N SER A 5 27.50 0.24 -12.78
CA SER A 5 28.92 0.06 -13.04
C SER A 5 29.19 0.07 -14.56
N ASP A 6 30.43 0.05 -14.98
CA ASP A 6 30.77 -0.03 -16.41
C ASP A 6 30.14 -1.23 -17.11
N ARG A 7 30.04 -2.36 -16.41
CA ARG A 7 29.40 -3.57 -16.91
C ARG A 7 27.87 -3.48 -16.93
N PHE A 8 27.28 -2.77 -15.99
CA PHE A 8 25.83 -2.59 -15.81
C PHE A 8 25.50 -1.10 -15.65
N PRO A 9 25.50 -0.30 -16.74
CA PRO A 9 25.40 1.16 -16.63
C PRO A 9 24.11 1.67 -15.95
N ARG A 10 23.03 0.87 -16.00
CA ARG A 10 21.75 1.18 -15.33
C ARG A 10 21.52 0.41 -14.04
N GLY A 11 22.53 -0.37 -13.59
CA GLY A 11 22.43 -1.30 -12.48
C GLY A 11 22.02 -2.71 -12.89
N LEU A 12 22.10 -3.65 -11.93
CA LEU A 12 21.72 -5.05 -12.13
C LEU A 12 20.24 -5.18 -12.46
N ALA A 13 19.88 -6.15 -13.29
CA ALA A 13 18.52 -6.47 -13.74
C ALA A 13 17.77 -5.27 -14.38
N ASN A 14 18.49 -4.29 -14.93
CA ASN A 14 17.89 -3.04 -15.40
C ASN A 14 18.29 -2.72 -16.86
N SER A 15 18.50 -3.71 -17.71
CA SER A 15 18.87 -3.51 -19.12
C SER A 15 17.80 -2.72 -19.89
N ARG A 16 16.54 -2.81 -19.47
CA ARG A 16 15.35 -2.19 -20.10
C ARG A 16 14.78 -1.01 -19.32
N ASP A 17 15.52 -0.50 -18.33
CA ASP A 17 15.09 0.64 -17.49
C ASP A 17 13.77 0.39 -16.72
N MET A 18 13.52 -0.85 -16.32
CA MET A 18 12.30 -1.23 -15.59
C MET A 18 12.47 -1.20 -14.07
N VAL A 19 13.69 -1.32 -13.55
CA VAL A 19 13.96 -1.23 -12.09
C VAL A 19 13.62 0.16 -11.59
N GLY A 20 12.83 0.19 -10.55
CA GLY A 20 12.35 1.44 -9.94
C GLY A 20 11.00 1.91 -10.47
N ARG A 21 10.50 1.41 -11.61
CA ARG A 21 9.19 1.78 -12.18
C ARG A 21 8.05 1.07 -11.49
N HIS A 22 6.83 1.57 -11.71
CA HIS A 22 5.60 1.05 -11.10
C HIS A 22 5.61 1.11 -9.56
N LEU A 23 6.17 2.20 -9.02
CA LEU A 23 6.08 2.48 -7.60
C LEU A 23 4.63 2.66 -7.21
N MET A 24 4.17 1.92 -6.22
CA MET A 24 2.83 2.02 -5.66
C MET A 24 2.89 2.14 -4.14
N ASP A 25 1.95 2.88 -3.58
CA ASP A 25 1.63 2.94 -2.16
C ASP A 25 0.10 2.98 -2.03
N HIS A 26 -0.43 2.94 -0.85
CA HIS A 26 -1.83 3.21 -0.58
C HIS A 26 -1.98 4.67 -0.11
N PRO A 27 -2.43 5.58 -0.97
CA PRO A 27 -2.83 6.89 -0.49
C PRO A 27 -4.05 6.78 0.41
N SER A 28 -4.11 7.63 1.41
CA SER A 28 -5.22 7.64 2.35
C SER A 28 -5.72 9.05 2.63
N THR A 29 -7.00 9.13 2.88
CA THR A 29 -7.69 10.30 3.40
C THR A 29 -8.52 9.88 4.60
N SER A 30 -9.00 10.81 5.40
CA SER A 30 -9.72 10.49 6.60
C SER A 30 -10.79 11.50 6.96
N LEU A 31 -11.73 11.06 7.78
CA LEU A 31 -12.63 11.88 8.55
C LEU A 31 -12.36 11.67 10.04
N THR A 32 -12.22 12.76 10.77
CA THR A 32 -12.24 12.76 12.23
C THR A 32 -13.50 13.47 12.70
N PHE A 33 -14.24 12.89 13.62
CA PHE A 33 -15.48 13.47 14.17
C PHE A 33 -15.73 12.98 15.58
N ASP A 34 -16.63 13.65 16.30
CA ASP A 34 -17.13 13.18 17.59
C ASP A 34 -18.41 12.38 17.37
N ALA A 35 -18.41 11.13 17.79
CA ALA A 35 -19.62 10.30 17.85
C ALA A 35 -20.54 10.76 18.99
N ASP A 36 -21.85 10.53 18.85
CA ASP A 36 -22.83 10.88 19.87
C ASP A 36 -22.64 10.06 21.16
N GLU A 37 -22.35 8.76 21.01
CA GLU A 37 -22.05 7.88 22.13
C GLU A 37 -20.55 7.76 22.42
N PRO A 38 -20.15 7.56 23.69
CA PRO A 38 -18.76 7.40 24.07
C PRO A 38 -18.19 6.07 23.61
N LEU A 39 -17.12 6.11 22.83
CA LEU A 39 -16.43 4.96 22.23
C LEU A 39 -15.23 4.46 23.05
N TRP A 40 -14.60 5.36 23.82
CA TRP A 40 -13.44 5.08 24.69
C TRP A 40 -12.29 4.39 23.93
N LEU A 41 -11.83 5.01 22.84
CA LEU A 41 -10.75 4.50 22.01
C LEU A 41 -9.43 4.34 22.78
N GLY A 42 -8.53 3.52 22.23
CA GLY A 42 -7.23 3.21 22.84
C GLY A 42 -7.24 1.99 23.74
N ARG A 43 -8.29 1.17 23.66
CA ARG A 43 -8.41 -0.10 24.40
C ARG A 43 -8.44 -1.26 23.41
N GLY A 44 -7.41 -2.13 23.46
CA GLY A 44 -7.28 -3.27 22.56
C GLY A 44 -6.51 -2.96 21.28
N PRO A 45 -6.70 -3.73 20.18
CA PRO A 45 -5.96 -3.57 18.94
C PRO A 45 -6.16 -2.21 18.29
N GLN A 46 -5.11 -1.68 17.65
CA GLN A 46 -5.12 -0.36 17.02
C GLN A 46 -6.09 -0.26 15.82
N SER A 47 -6.26 -1.34 15.08
CA SER A 47 -7.16 -1.42 13.92
C SER A 47 -8.10 -2.62 14.10
N PRO A 48 -9.16 -2.49 14.92
CA PRO A 48 -10.02 -3.60 15.28
C PRO A 48 -11.01 -3.99 14.19
N SER A 49 -11.32 -3.07 13.27
CA SER A 49 -12.35 -3.29 12.27
C SER A 49 -12.11 -2.48 11.00
N SER A 50 -12.64 -2.99 9.90
CA SER A 50 -12.65 -2.32 8.60
C SER A 50 -13.92 -2.66 7.82
N ILE A 51 -14.32 -1.74 6.94
CA ILE A 51 -15.36 -1.97 5.93
C ILE A 51 -14.66 -2.30 4.61
N ASN A 52 -14.90 -3.51 4.10
CA ASN A 52 -14.21 -4.05 2.94
C ASN A 52 -15.10 -4.21 1.69
N THR A 53 -16.35 -3.76 1.73
CA THR A 53 -17.33 -3.94 0.65
C THR A 53 -16.95 -3.20 -0.64
N MET A 54 -16.08 -2.17 -0.53
CA MET A 54 -15.62 -1.37 -1.66
C MET A 54 -14.26 -1.81 -2.21
N ARG A 55 -13.85 -3.07 -1.95
CA ARG A 55 -12.58 -3.62 -2.46
C ARG A 55 -12.68 -4.17 -3.86
N ASP A 56 -13.86 -4.66 -4.26
CA ASP A 56 -14.09 -5.24 -5.58
C ASP A 56 -15.52 -5.03 -6.05
N GLY A 57 -15.70 -4.95 -7.37
CA GLY A 57 -16.99 -4.77 -8.03
C GLY A 57 -16.85 -4.01 -9.36
N ASP A 58 -17.97 -3.88 -10.09
CA ASP A 58 -18.02 -3.19 -11.38
C ASP A 58 -17.61 -1.71 -11.32
N PHE A 59 -17.74 -1.08 -10.16
CA PHE A 59 -17.31 0.30 -9.91
C PHE A 59 -15.82 0.54 -10.17
N ARG A 60 -14.98 -0.51 -10.13
CA ARG A 60 -13.55 -0.43 -10.44
C ARG A 60 -13.25 0.08 -11.86
N ARG A 61 -14.23 0.10 -12.73
CA ARG A 61 -14.12 0.71 -14.06
C ARG A 61 -14.19 2.23 -14.03
N ALA A 62 -14.75 2.79 -12.95
CA ALA A 62 -14.99 4.23 -12.81
C ALA A 62 -14.07 4.89 -11.77
N HIS A 63 -13.72 4.20 -10.70
CA HIS A 63 -12.93 4.76 -9.61
C HIS A 63 -12.16 3.69 -8.84
N ALA A 64 -11.11 4.12 -8.13
CA ALA A 64 -10.29 3.24 -7.31
C ALA A 64 -11.13 2.57 -6.21
N PRO A 65 -10.92 1.27 -5.98
CA PRO A 65 -11.42 0.60 -4.80
C PRO A 65 -10.71 1.10 -3.56
N TYR A 66 -11.37 0.94 -2.42
CA TYR A 66 -10.82 1.28 -1.11
C TYR A 66 -11.40 0.38 -0.02
N ARG A 67 -10.74 0.38 1.10
CA ARG A 67 -11.33 -0.06 2.37
C ARG A 67 -11.39 1.12 3.32
N LEU A 68 -12.24 1.04 4.32
CA LEU A 68 -12.32 2.01 5.41
C LEU A 68 -11.86 1.34 6.71
N ASP A 69 -10.84 1.92 7.34
CA ASP A 69 -10.30 1.43 8.61
C ASP A 69 -10.75 2.34 9.75
N PHE A 70 -11.27 1.74 10.82
CA PHE A 70 -11.60 2.42 12.07
C PHE A 70 -10.37 2.39 12.98
N THR A 71 -9.90 3.58 13.37
CA THR A 71 -8.69 3.70 14.17
C THR A 71 -9.03 3.70 15.66
N ASN A 72 -8.63 2.65 16.37
CA ASN A 72 -8.80 2.53 17.81
C ASN A 72 -7.60 3.17 18.56
N ILE A 73 -7.39 4.46 18.33
CA ILE A 73 -6.33 5.23 18.98
C ILE A 73 -6.99 6.42 19.68
N SER A 74 -6.74 6.54 20.98
CA SER A 74 -7.09 7.78 21.69
C SER A 74 -6.16 8.91 21.22
N ARG A 75 -6.75 10.02 20.80
CA ARG A 75 -6.00 11.17 20.26
C ARG A 75 -5.68 12.23 21.32
N VAL A 76 -5.58 11.83 22.59
CA VAL A 76 -5.38 12.73 23.73
C VAL A 76 -4.16 13.64 23.58
N ASP A 77 -3.06 13.15 22.99
CA ASP A 77 -1.83 13.95 22.80
C ASP A 77 -2.07 15.11 21.85
N GLY A 78 -2.65 14.82 20.66
CA GLY A 78 -2.97 15.83 19.67
C GLY A 78 -4.02 16.84 20.18
N THR A 79 -5.06 16.35 20.86
CA THR A 79 -6.08 17.19 21.45
C THR A 79 -5.48 18.06 22.56
N SER A 80 -4.63 17.52 23.43
CA SER A 80 -3.95 18.29 24.47
C SER A 80 -3.11 19.43 23.88
N ALA A 81 -2.30 19.12 22.87
CA ALA A 81 -1.47 20.12 22.20
C ALA A 81 -2.33 21.22 21.54
N ALA A 82 -3.45 20.86 20.89
CA ALA A 82 -4.37 21.82 20.30
C ALA A 82 -5.01 22.74 21.35
N LEU A 83 -5.52 22.19 22.44
CA LEU A 83 -6.14 22.96 23.52
C LEU A 83 -5.14 23.93 24.17
N ILE A 84 -3.92 23.50 24.42
CA ILE A 84 -2.85 24.37 24.96
C ILE A 84 -2.55 25.52 23.99
N LYS A 85 -2.47 25.23 22.68
CA LYS A 85 -2.24 26.25 21.65
C LYS A 85 -3.38 27.27 21.59
N GLU A 86 -4.62 26.84 21.86
CA GLU A 86 -5.80 27.71 21.98
C GLU A 86 -5.86 28.49 23.31
N GLY A 87 -4.89 28.30 24.21
CA GLY A 87 -4.87 28.96 25.51
C GLY A 87 -5.87 28.40 26.53
N ILE A 88 -6.33 27.17 26.34
CA ILE A 88 -7.31 26.51 27.18
C ILE A 88 -6.61 25.72 28.28
N TYR A 89 -6.92 26.02 29.54
CA TYR A 89 -6.31 25.40 30.71
C TYR A 89 -7.37 25.08 31.80
N GLY A 90 -6.92 24.40 32.86
CA GLY A 90 -7.72 24.13 34.04
C GLY A 90 -8.93 23.22 33.80
N PRO A 91 -10.08 23.50 34.48
CA PRO A 91 -11.25 22.63 34.36
C PRO A 91 -11.81 22.49 32.97
N GLU A 92 -11.75 23.53 32.16
CA GLU A 92 -12.21 23.51 30.77
C GLU A 92 -11.33 22.61 29.90
N PHE A 93 -10.00 22.67 30.03
CA PHE A 93 -9.06 21.75 29.41
C PHE A 93 -9.41 20.30 29.76
N ALA A 94 -9.56 20.00 31.03
CA ALA A 94 -9.90 18.66 31.50
C ALA A 94 -11.25 18.15 30.96
N ARG A 95 -12.24 19.03 30.86
CA ARG A 95 -13.57 18.71 30.31
C ARG A 95 -13.45 18.35 28.79
N ARG A 96 -12.82 19.23 28.00
CA ARG A 96 -12.68 19.02 26.55
C ARG A 96 -11.81 17.80 26.23
N LEU A 97 -10.71 17.59 26.96
CA LEU A 97 -9.86 16.45 26.78
C LEU A 97 -10.61 15.14 27.07
N ARG A 98 -11.35 15.06 28.17
CA ARG A 98 -12.17 13.87 28.47
C ARG A 98 -13.24 13.61 27.42
N HIS A 99 -13.89 14.66 26.92
CA HIS A 99 -14.88 14.52 25.85
C HIS A 99 -14.23 13.96 24.58
N SER A 100 -13.13 14.55 24.10
CA SER A 100 -12.41 14.07 22.92
C SER A 100 -11.91 12.62 23.11
N ALA A 101 -11.35 12.31 24.27
CA ALA A 101 -10.89 10.93 24.56
C ALA A 101 -12.02 9.89 24.54
N ALA A 102 -13.25 10.31 24.87
CA ALA A 102 -14.41 9.43 24.88
C ALA A 102 -15.08 9.30 23.51
N HIS A 103 -15.17 10.37 22.73
CA HIS A 103 -16.06 10.45 21.57
C HIS A 103 -15.34 10.57 20.20
N GLU A 104 -14.10 11.10 20.16
CA GLU A 104 -13.43 11.39 18.91
C GLU A 104 -13.03 10.12 18.19
N LEU A 105 -13.57 9.89 16.98
CA LEU A 105 -13.25 8.77 16.08
C LEU A 105 -12.54 9.28 14.83
N ASN A 106 -11.56 8.52 14.35
CA ASN A 106 -10.98 8.70 13.04
C ASN A 106 -11.26 7.47 12.18
N VAL A 107 -11.85 7.70 11.02
CA VAL A 107 -12.03 6.70 9.96
C VAL A 107 -11.17 7.12 8.79
N LYS A 108 -10.36 6.21 8.28
CA LYS A 108 -9.49 6.47 7.12
C LYS A 108 -9.80 5.53 5.97
N SER A 109 -9.65 6.03 4.75
CA SER A 109 -9.63 5.21 3.54
C SER A 109 -8.22 4.70 3.26
N VAL A 110 -8.14 3.53 2.66
CA VAL A 110 -6.92 2.97 2.08
C VAL A 110 -7.24 2.68 0.62
N LEU A 111 -6.75 3.54 -0.27
CA LEU A 111 -7.09 3.54 -1.70
C LEU A 111 -6.07 2.73 -2.50
N GLU A 112 -6.55 2.04 -3.53
CA GLU A 112 -5.67 1.46 -4.55
C GLU A 112 -5.10 2.55 -5.44
N VAL A 113 -3.87 2.34 -5.92
CA VAL A 113 -3.31 3.04 -7.09
C VAL A 113 -3.00 2.03 -8.18
N LEU A 114 -3.10 2.45 -9.42
CA LEU A 114 -2.68 1.65 -10.57
C LEU A 114 -1.17 1.78 -10.80
N PRO A 115 -0.51 0.71 -11.27
CA PRO A 115 0.90 0.81 -11.66
C PRO A 115 1.04 1.77 -12.85
N HIS A 116 1.95 2.74 -12.74
CA HIS A 116 2.26 3.68 -13.79
C HIS A 116 3.77 3.70 -14.04
N PRO A 117 4.24 3.68 -15.30
CA PRO A 117 5.68 3.62 -15.59
C PRO A 117 6.47 4.83 -15.10
N ASP A 118 5.84 6.00 -14.97
CA ASP A 118 6.47 7.23 -14.46
C ASP A 118 6.43 7.35 -12.93
N HIS A 119 5.64 6.51 -12.24
CA HIS A 119 5.77 6.34 -10.80
C HIS A 119 6.98 5.49 -10.52
N ARG A 120 8.09 6.12 -10.12
CA ARG A 120 9.36 5.42 -10.05
C ARG A 120 10.33 6.00 -9.01
N ILE A 121 11.26 5.17 -8.62
CA ILE A 121 12.45 5.59 -7.88
C ILE A 121 13.60 5.83 -8.85
N THR A 122 14.25 6.98 -8.72
CA THR A 122 15.53 7.29 -9.36
C THR A 122 16.59 7.60 -8.30
N LEU A 123 17.83 7.77 -8.72
CA LEU A 123 18.88 8.30 -7.86
C LEU A 123 19.05 9.81 -8.15
N SER A 124 19.22 10.60 -7.09
CA SER A 124 19.49 12.01 -7.17
C SER A 124 21.00 12.30 -7.11
N ASP A 125 21.40 13.51 -7.46
CA ASP A 125 22.78 13.98 -7.29
C ASP A 125 23.15 14.24 -5.81
N GLN A 126 22.14 14.34 -4.93
CA GLN A 126 22.36 14.47 -3.51
C GLN A 126 22.82 13.16 -2.90
N LYS A 127 23.81 13.24 -2.00
CA LYS A 127 24.37 12.06 -1.32
C LYS A 127 23.93 12.02 0.13
N ASP A 128 23.90 10.82 0.69
CA ASP A 128 23.71 10.58 2.11
C ASP A 128 25.06 10.70 2.89
N ALA A 129 25.04 10.40 4.19
CA ALA A 129 26.23 10.45 5.04
C ALA A 129 27.30 9.41 4.67
N LEU A 130 26.94 8.37 3.89
CA LEU A 130 27.86 7.34 3.39
C LEU A 130 28.40 7.67 2.00
N GLY A 131 28.01 8.82 1.43
CA GLY A 131 28.39 9.22 0.07
C GLY A 131 27.59 8.52 -1.05
N LEU A 132 26.51 7.81 -0.71
CA LEU A 132 25.64 7.15 -1.70
C LEU A 132 24.58 8.12 -2.23
N PRO A 133 24.22 8.06 -3.53
CA PRO A 133 23.12 8.83 -4.07
C PRO A 133 21.82 8.54 -3.34
N ARG A 134 21.08 9.59 -2.97
CA ARG A 134 19.77 9.44 -2.31
C ARG A 134 18.72 9.00 -3.30
N PRO A 135 17.77 8.14 -2.89
CA PRO A 135 16.61 7.82 -3.71
C PRO A 135 15.71 9.06 -3.87
N MET A 136 15.15 9.22 -5.06
CA MET A 136 14.13 10.22 -5.38
C MET A 136 12.89 9.49 -5.89
N ALA A 137 11.75 9.72 -5.23
CA ALA A 137 10.48 9.17 -5.66
C ALA A 137 9.78 10.17 -6.60
N HIS A 138 9.37 9.67 -7.76
CA HIS A 138 8.47 10.36 -8.67
C HIS A 138 7.10 9.70 -8.53
N TYR A 139 6.10 10.45 -8.06
CA TYR A 139 4.80 9.90 -7.72
C TYR A 139 3.72 10.98 -7.80
N SER A 140 2.56 10.63 -8.33
CA SER A 140 1.39 11.51 -8.37
C SER A 140 0.11 10.71 -8.12
N ILE A 141 -0.94 11.38 -7.71
CA ILE A 141 -2.27 10.79 -7.56
C ILE A 141 -3.04 11.06 -8.85
N ASP A 142 -3.51 9.99 -9.48
CA ASP A 142 -4.27 10.05 -10.72
C ASP A 142 -5.77 10.32 -10.48
N ASP A 143 -6.52 10.60 -11.56
CA ASP A 143 -7.94 10.91 -11.49
C ASP A 143 -8.77 9.70 -11.05
N TYR A 144 -8.32 8.48 -11.34
CA TYR A 144 -8.96 7.25 -10.90
C TYR A 144 -8.94 7.12 -9.38
N THR A 145 -7.79 7.40 -8.77
CA THR A 145 -7.61 7.40 -7.31
C THR A 145 -8.37 8.56 -6.67
N ARG A 146 -8.36 9.76 -7.30
CA ARG A 146 -9.14 10.91 -6.84
C ARG A 146 -10.65 10.63 -6.85
N ALA A 147 -11.16 9.97 -7.89
CA ALA A 147 -12.57 9.57 -7.96
C ALA A 147 -12.92 8.58 -6.82
N GLY A 148 -12.02 7.65 -6.49
CA GLY A 148 -12.15 6.76 -5.33
C GLY A 148 -12.19 7.53 -4.00
N HIS A 149 -11.34 8.55 -3.84
CA HIS A 149 -11.38 9.45 -2.69
C HIS A 149 -12.72 10.15 -2.55
N GLN A 150 -13.25 10.73 -3.63
CA GLN A 150 -14.55 11.42 -3.59
C GLN A 150 -15.68 10.46 -3.18
N ARG A 151 -15.60 9.21 -3.63
CA ARG A 151 -16.55 8.18 -3.19
C ARG A 151 -16.38 7.84 -1.70
N ALA A 152 -15.15 7.70 -1.22
CA ALA A 152 -14.87 7.44 0.19
C ALA A 152 -15.37 8.58 1.10
N ARG A 153 -15.29 9.84 0.65
CA ARG A 153 -15.85 10.99 1.40
C ARG A 153 -17.37 10.88 1.62
N GLN A 154 -18.10 10.36 0.64
CA GLN A 154 -19.54 10.13 0.80
C GLN A 154 -19.82 9.05 1.84
N ASP A 155 -19.03 7.99 1.87
CA ASP A 155 -19.15 6.95 2.88
C ASP A 155 -18.72 7.44 4.28
N PHE A 156 -17.69 8.28 4.38
CA PHE A 156 -17.31 8.95 5.62
C PHE A 156 -18.47 9.78 6.18
N GLN A 157 -19.13 10.60 5.34
CA GLN A 157 -20.28 11.38 5.75
C GLN A 157 -21.39 10.47 6.27
N ARG A 158 -21.72 9.42 5.53
CA ARG A 158 -22.74 8.45 5.93
C ARG A 158 -22.44 7.78 7.27
N ILE A 159 -21.18 7.43 7.53
CA ILE A 159 -20.75 6.84 8.81
C ILE A 159 -20.95 7.85 9.93
N ALA A 160 -20.51 9.10 9.73
CA ALA A 160 -20.71 10.15 10.73
C ALA A 160 -22.19 10.37 11.03
N ASP A 161 -23.05 10.47 10.00
CA ASP A 161 -24.51 10.65 10.17
C ASP A 161 -25.13 9.51 10.98
N LEU A 162 -24.74 8.25 10.69
CA LEU A 162 -25.24 7.07 11.43
C LEU A 162 -24.78 7.01 12.88
N MET A 163 -23.67 7.67 13.22
CA MET A 163 -23.09 7.73 14.56
C MET A 163 -23.43 9.03 15.30
N GLY A 164 -24.39 9.82 14.80
CA GLY A 164 -24.74 11.13 15.39
C GLY A 164 -23.56 12.10 15.42
N GLY A 165 -22.70 12.03 14.39
CA GLY A 165 -21.41 12.70 14.32
C GLY A 165 -21.49 14.22 14.35
N SER A 166 -20.62 14.83 15.11
CA SER A 166 -20.45 16.29 15.20
C SER A 166 -18.99 16.67 15.02
N ARG A 167 -18.70 17.96 14.77
CA ARG A 167 -17.34 18.50 14.59
C ARG A 167 -16.54 17.75 13.51
N LEU A 168 -17.16 17.48 12.36
CA LEU A 168 -16.56 16.76 11.25
C LEU A 168 -15.35 17.50 10.69
N ARG A 169 -14.21 16.81 10.58
CA ARG A 169 -12.96 17.31 10.01
C ARG A 169 -12.46 16.32 8.95
N PHE A 170 -12.70 16.65 7.69
CA PHE A 170 -12.21 15.88 6.55
C PHE A 170 -10.77 16.25 6.23
N THR A 171 -9.97 15.28 5.79
CA THR A 171 -8.73 15.55 5.05
C THR A 171 -9.06 16.37 3.79
N GLY A 172 -8.21 17.34 3.44
CA GLY A 172 -8.37 18.10 2.20
C GLY A 172 -8.34 17.22 0.96
N ASP A 173 -8.91 17.70 -0.14
CA ASP A 173 -9.07 16.90 -1.37
C ASP A 173 -7.74 16.50 -2.01
N ASP A 174 -6.66 17.23 -1.74
CA ASP A 174 -5.31 16.97 -2.23
C ASP A 174 -4.34 16.52 -1.13
N ASP A 175 -4.80 16.42 0.12
CA ASP A 175 -3.98 16.07 1.27
C ASP A 175 -3.93 14.53 1.49
N PHE A 176 -3.41 13.81 0.50
CA PHE A 176 -3.24 12.37 0.64
C PHE A 176 -2.05 12.05 1.54
N ALA A 177 -2.31 11.30 2.61
CA ALA A 177 -1.27 10.69 3.40
C ALA A 177 -0.82 9.37 2.77
N ASN A 178 0.46 9.01 2.90
CA ASN A 178 0.93 7.67 2.55
C ASN A 178 0.67 6.70 3.72
N ASN A 179 0.54 5.41 3.41
CA ASN A 179 0.43 4.34 4.41
C ASN A 179 1.73 3.56 4.60
N GLN A 180 2.81 3.96 3.93
CA GLN A 180 4.09 3.24 3.93
C GLN A 180 3.94 1.78 3.44
N HIS A 181 2.94 1.53 2.62
CA HIS A 181 2.68 0.26 1.98
C HIS A 181 3.31 0.27 0.58
N ILE A 182 4.64 0.29 0.52
CA ILE A 182 5.37 0.41 -0.74
C ILE A 182 5.44 -0.95 -1.43
N CYS A 183 5.05 -1.00 -2.71
CA CYS A 183 5.22 -2.15 -3.58
C CYS A 183 5.55 -1.75 -5.02
N GLY A 184 5.78 -2.73 -5.89
CA GLY A 184 6.26 -2.49 -7.26
C GLY A 184 7.76 -2.26 -7.29
N THR A 185 8.24 -1.49 -8.25
CA THR A 185 9.66 -1.18 -8.52
C THR A 185 10.53 -2.33 -9.03
N LEU A 186 10.12 -3.58 -8.82
CA LEU A 186 10.73 -4.81 -9.34
C LEU A 186 9.65 -5.74 -9.93
N SER A 187 8.58 -5.17 -10.48
CA SER A 187 7.35 -5.86 -10.85
C SER A 187 7.58 -7.13 -11.65
N MET A 188 6.91 -8.22 -11.23
CA MET A 188 6.90 -9.46 -11.96
C MET A 188 5.96 -9.41 -13.18
N GLY A 189 6.30 -10.16 -14.20
CA GLY A 189 5.48 -10.31 -15.41
C GLY A 189 6.09 -11.32 -16.39
N THR A 190 5.37 -11.61 -17.45
CA THR A 190 5.83 -12.56 -18.49
C THR A 190 6.66 -11.88 -19.58
N ASP A 191 6.50 -10.57 -19.75
CA ASP A 191 7.20 -9.79 -20.77
C ASP A 191 8.36 -8.99 -20.16
N PRO A 192 9.61 -9.30 -20.53
CA PRO A 192 10.78 -8.55 -20.06
C PRO A 192 10.79 -7.07 -20.45
N ALA A 193 10.00 -6.66 -21.46
CA ALA A 193 9.90 -5.25 -21.83
C ALA A 193 9.10 -4.41 -20.83
N THR A 194 8.26 -5.05 -20.03
CA THR A 194 7.33 -4.39 -19.09
C THR A 194 7.48 -4.86 -17.64
N SER A 195 8.42 -5.75 -17.36
CA SER A 195 8.67 -6.31 -16.03
C SER A 195 10.16 -6.51 -15.76
N VAL A 196 10.53 -6.63 -14.48
CA VAL A 196 11.90 -6.85 -14.03
C VAL A 196 12.19 -8.35 -13.85
N CYS A 197 11.19 -9.11 -13.44
CA CYS A 197 11.33 -10.53 -13.14
C CYS A 197 10.12 -11.33 -13.63
N ASP A 198 10.32 -12.64 -13.72
CA ASP A 198 9.26 -13.60 -14.06
C ASP A 198 8.33 -13.90 -12.90
N GLY A 199 7.33 -14.79 -13.11
CA GLY A 199 6.37 -15.18 -12.09
C GLY A 199 6.96 -15.92 -10.88
N HIS A 200 8.22 -16.31 -10.91
CA HIS A 200 8.98 -16.89 -9.79
C HIS A 200 9.94 -15.86 -9.17
N ALA A 201 9.78 -14.59 -9.53
CA ALA A 201 10.62 -13.48 -9.11
C ALA A 201 12.10 -13.63 -9.49
N ARG A 202 12.43 -14.43 -10.54
CA ARG A 202 13.76 -14.51 -11.13
C ARG A 202 13.92 -13.34 -12.10
N ALA A 203 15.03 -12.61 -12.01
CA ALA A 203 15.35 -11.52 -12.92
C ALA A 203 15.36 -11.99 -14.38
N HIS A 204 14.77 -11.22 -15.30
CA HIS A 204 14.84 -11.53 -16.73
C HIS A 204 16.25 -11.43 -17.28
N ASP A 205 17.09 -10.56 -16.71
CA ASP A 205 18.46 -10.31 -17.17
C ASP A 205 19.49 -11.26 -16.55
N HIS A 206 19.15 -12.02 -15.50
CA HIS A 206 20.10 -12.84 -14.74
C HIS A 206 19.46 -14.14 -14.27
N GLU A 207 20.06 -15.26 -14.63
CA GLU A 207 19.53 -16.60 -14.28
C GLU A 207 19.66 -16.95 -12.79
N ASN A 208 20.61 -16.32 -12.10
CA ASN A 208 20.94 -16.58 -10.69
C ASN A 208 20.55 -15.43 -9.75
N LEU A 209 19.72 -14.48 -10.19
CA LEU A 209 19.24 -13.36 -9.38
C LEU A 209 17.73 -13.49 -9.16
N PHE A 210 17.33 -13.56 -7.90
CA PHE A 210 15.94 -13.65 -7.46
C PHE A 210 15.60 -12.51 -6.54
N PHE A 211 14.34 -12.08 -6.57
CA PHE A 211 13.81 -11.05 -5.69
C PHE A 211 12.84 -11.64 -4.66
N ALA A 212 12.75 -11.01 -3.50
CA ALA A 212 11.79 -11.36 -2.47
C ALA A 212 11.11 -10.11 -1.91
N GLY A 213 9.87 -10.25 -1.43
CA GLY A 213 9.12 -9.18 -0.82
C GLY A 213 8.15 -8.47 -1.76
N THR A 214 7.61 -7.35 -1.30
CA THR A 214 6.53 -6.61 -1.97
C THR A 214 6.96 -5.89 -3.25
N GLY A 215 8.25 -5.70 -3.45
CA GLY A 215 8.80 -5.05 -4.63
C GLY A 215 8.43 -5.72 -5.96
N VAL A 216 8.15 -7.03 -5.94
CA VAL A 216 7.81 -7.80 -7.15
C VAL A 216 6.31 -7.79 -7.49
N LEU A 217 5.45 -7.22 -6.63
CA LEU A 217 4.01 -7.20 -6.86
C LEU A 217 3.66 -6.30 -8.06
N PRO A 218 2.86 -6.78 -9.02
CA PRO A 218 2.51 -6.02 -10.22
C PRO A 218 1.33 -5.06 -10.01
N THR A 219 0.56 -5.24 -8.93
CA THR A 219 -0.61 -4.41 -8.59
C THR A 219 -0.71 -4.20 -7.09
N ALA A 220 -1.37 -3.10 -6.70
CA ALA A 220 -1.51 -2.73 -5.30
C ALA A 220 -2.72 -3.40 -4.61
N GLY A 221 -3.92 -3.31 -5.18
CA GLY A 221 -5.15 -3.64 -4.44
C GLY A 221 -5.37 -2.71 -3.25
N THR A 222 -6.11 -3.17 -2.24
CA THR A 222 -6.45 -2.37 -1.04
C THR A 222 -6.04 -3.04 0.28
N CYS A 223 -5.31 -4.16 0.23
CA CYS A 223 -4.80 -4.88 1.41
C CYS A 223 -3.37 -4.47 1.74
N ASN A 224 -2.99 -4.59 3.01
CA ASN A 224 -1.58 -4.55 3.38
C ASN A 224 -0.87 -5.75 2.74
N TRP A 225 0.26 -5.50 2.07
CA TRP A 225 0.90 -6.51 1.22
C TRP A 225 1.85 -7.44 1.92
N THR A 226 2.03 -7.33 3.22
CA THR A 226 3.01 -8.13 3.97
C THR A 226 2.81 -9.63 3.74
N GLU A 227 1.57 -10.12 3.88
CA GLU A 227 1.25 -11.53 3.65
C GLU A 227 1.51 -11.96 2.19
N ASN A 228 1.12 -11.11 1.23
CA ASN A 228 1.37 -11.37 -0.19
C ASN A 228 2.88 -11.41 -0.50
N GLY A 229 3.64 -10.47 0.09
CA GLY A 229 5.10 -10.43 -0.05
C GLY A 229 5.77 -11.68 0.53
N VAL A 230 5.31 -12.14 1.70
CA VAL A 230 5.79 -13.40 2.31
C VAL A 230 5.43 -14.60 1.46
N ALA A 231 4.19 -14.70 0.98
CA ALA A 231 3.74 -15.81 0.12
C ALA A 231 4.56 -15.91 -1.16
N VAL A 232 4.83 -14.76 -1.82
CA VAL A 232 5.69 -14.71 -3.00
C VAL A 232 7.12 -15.11 -2.66
N ALA A 233 7.68 -14.62 -1.56
CA ALA A 233 9.03 -14.97 -1.14
C ALA A 233 9.19 -16.47 -0.86
N LEU A 234 8.21 -17.11 -0.19
CA LEU A 234 8.18 -18.55 0.03
C LEU A 234 8.10 -19.33 -1.28
N ARG A 235 7.27 -18.88 -2.22
CA ARG A 235 7.18 -19.48 -3.56
C ARG A 235 8.51 -19.39 -4.30
N THR A 236 9.16 -18.23 -4.27
CA THR A 236 10.48 -18.02 -4.87
C THR A 236 11.54 -18.93 -4.26
N ALA A 237 11.56 -19.05 -2.91
CA ALA A 237 12.49 -19.94 -2.22
C ALA A 237 12.27 -21.41 -2.60
N ALA A 238 11.02 -21.87 -2.63
CA ALA A 238 10.69 -23.24 -3.04
C ALA A 238 11.13 -23.53 -4.49
N HIS A 239 10.91 -22.57 -5.39
CA HIS A 239 11.37 -22.65 -6.76
C HIS A 239 12.90 -22.78 -6.87
N THR A 240 13.62 -21.91 -6.16
CA THR A 240 15.09 -21.89 -6.18
C THR A 240 15.65 -23.18 -5.64
N LEU A 241 15.10 -23.72 -4.55
CA LEU A 241 15.51 -25.00 -3.98
C LEU A 241 15.27 -26.18 -4.94
N ALA A 242 14.09 -26.24 -5.58
CA ALA A 242 13.77 -27.28 -6.54
C ALA A 242 14.72 -27.23 -7.75
N GLN A 243 15.01 -26.04 -8.25
CA GLN A 243 15.96 -25.85 -9.35
C GLN A 243 17.38 -26.32 -8.98
N GLN A 244 17.87 -26.00 -7.80
CA GLN A 244 19.18 -26.44 -7.30
C GLN A 244 19.26 -27.95 -7.09
N ALA A 245 18.15 -28.58 -6.68
CA ALA A 245 18.06 -30.02 -6.50
C ALA A 245 17.81 -30.80 -7.79
N GLY A 246 17.65 -30.13 -8.94
CA GLY A 246 17.27 -30.78 -10.21
C GLY A 246 15.87 -31.42 -10.17
N GLN A 247 14.99 -30.96 -9.27
CA GLN A 247 13.64 -31.49 -9.08
C GLN A 247 12.62 -30.71 -9.91
N PRO A 248 11.50 -31.35 -10.34
CA PRO A 248 10.41 -30.64 -10.94
C PRO A 248 9.83 -29.59 -9.96
N MET A 249 9.40 -28.47 -10.52
CA MET A 249 8.77 -27.39 -9.78
C MET A 249 7.59 -27.87 -8.94
N PRO A 250 7.47 -27.45 -7.67
CA PRO A 250 6.23 -27.65 -6.93
C PRO A 250 5.08 -26.96 -7.66
N ALA A 251 3.99 -27.67 -7.88
CA ALA A 251 2.78 -27.06 -8.43
C ALA A 251 2.31 -25.93 -7.51
N PRO A 252 1.79 -24.80 -8.03
CA PRO A 252 1.25 -23.75 -7.18
C PRO A 252 0.09 -24.30 -6.34
N PRO A 253 -0.04 -23.89 -5.06
CA PRO A 253 -1.16 -24.27 -4.23
C PRO A 253 -2.48 -23.98 -4.93
N GLY A 254 -3.36 -24.98 -5.06
CA GLY A 254 -4.67 -24.84 -5.75
C GLY A 254 -4.65 -25.11 -7.25
N ALA A 255 -3.53 -25.45 -7.87
CA ALA A 255 -3.55 -26.05 -9.18
C ALA A 255 -4.14 -27.46 -9.05
N GLY A 256 -5.40 -27.63 -9.44
CA GLY A 256 -6.00 -28.96 -9.60
C GLY A 256 -5.18 -29.81 -10.56
N PRO A 257 -5.39 -31.15 -10.59
CA PRO A 257 -4.63 -32.01 -11.47
C PRO A 257 -4.74 -31.51 -12.90
N GLN A 258 -3.60 -31.17 -13.51
CA GLN A 258 -3.55 -30.78 -14.91
C GLN A 258 -4.11 -31.95 -15.73
N ALA A 259 -5.17 -31.64 -16.49
CA ALA A 259 -5.68 -32.65 -17.45
C ALA A 259 -4.51 -33.11 -18.33
N PRO A 260 -4.41 -34.44 -18.60
CA PRO A 260 -3.34 -34.95 -19.42
C PRO A 260 -3.35 -34.25 -20.78
N GLN A 261 -2.24 -33.65 -21.16
CA GLN A 261 -2.05 -33.09 -22.50
C GLN A 261 -2.26 -34.23 -23.47
N LYS A 262 -3.33 -34.17 -24.25
CA LYS A 262 -3.54 -35.08 -25.37
C LYS A 262 -2.35 -34.90 -26.29
N GLY A 263 -1.46 -35.91 -26.29
CA GLY A 263 -0.36 -36.00 -27.22
C GLY A 263 -0.91 -35.90 -28.65
N GLY A 264 -0.53 -34.85 -29.35
CA GLY A 264 -0.72 -34.78 -30.81
C GLY A 264 0.07 -35.89 -31.43
N GLN A 265 -0.59 -36.94 -31.89
CA GLN A 265 -0.08 -37.81 -32.89
C GLN A 265 -0.44 -37.19 -34.24
N SER A 266 0.62 -36.85 -34.99
CA SER A 266 0.63 -36.43 -36.40
C SER A 266 -0.04 -37.40 -37.31
#